data_3766cad3ebd5bb96f24e1fda0956b2a3
#
_entry.id   3766cad3ebd5bb96f24e1fda0956b2a3
#
_cell.length_a   1.000
_cell.length_b   1.000
_cell.length_c   1.000
_cell.angle_alpha   90.00
_cell.angle_beta   90.00
_cell.angle_gamma   90.00
#
_symmetry.space_group_name_H-M   'P 1'
#
loop_
_entity.id
_entity.type
_entity.pdbx_description
1 polymer ?
#
loop_
_entity_poly.entity_id
_entity_poly.type
_entity_poly.pdbx_seq_one_letter_code
_entity_poly.pdbx_strand_id
1 'polypeptide(L)'
;MLNNVRQIKDRQGKPLTFVNFDDGTGTMDGIVASEVLEKCHDVLKEGQIVCLKGNIEVDDYKTNDIGALMFRMRVREAENIDNELIKKIEEATVDIEKSSAVSLEDFSNKLEKIDKEFWLNGSCKLNVRVNTGLSEAIINLGENFKFSPSIKNLFILEDIFGKNVLEL
;
A
#
# COMPACT_ATOMS: atom_id res chain seq x y z
N MET A 1 8.71 2.14 -1.59
CA MET A 1 9.34 1.02 -2.33
C MET A 1 10.77 0.82 -1.83
N LEU A 2 11.26 -0.41 -1.73
CA LEU A 2 12.65 -0.69 -1.38
C LEU A 2 13.53 -0.56 -2.63
N ASN A 3 14.45 0.41 -2.61
CA ASN A 3 15.38 0.65 -3.71
C ASN A 3 16.62 -0.24 -3.63
N ASN A 4 17.07 -0.52 -2.40
CA ASN A 4 18.25 -1.36 -2.15
C ASN A 4 18.11 -2.10 -0.83
N VAL A 5 18.59 -3.35 -0.80
CA VAL A 5 18.63 -4.19 0.40
C VAL A 5 20.00 -4.84 0.50
N ARG A 6 20.80 -4.44 1.49
CA ARG A 6 22.16 -4.92 1.67
C ARG A 6 22.36 -5.52 3.05
N GLN A 7 22.76 -6.77 3.11
CA GLN A 7 23.08 -7.44 4.36
C GLN A 7 24.61 -7.44 4.61
N ILE A 8 24.98 -7.10 5.83
CA ILE A 8 26.37 -7.19 6.33
C ILE A 8 26.37 -7.94 7.66
N LYS A 9 27.56 -8.24 8.17
CA LYS A 9 27.74 -8.70 9.56
C LYS A 9 28.18 -7.52 10.42
N ASP A 10 27.58 -7.38 11.59
CA ASP A 10 28.01 -6.41 12.58
C ASP A 10 29.35 -6.83 13.23
N ARG A 11 29.87 -6.03 14.19
CA ARG A 11 31.12 -6.32 14.89
C ARG A 11 31.06 -7.60 15.74
N GLN A 12 29.87 -8.09 16.03
CA GLN A 12 29.64 -9.34 16.78
C GLN A 12 29.35 -10.53 15.87
N GLY A 13 29.40 -10.34 14.53
CA GLY A 13 29.11 -11.35 13.53
C GLY A 13 27.62 -11.59 13.27
N LYS A 14 26.72 -10.82 13.90
CA LYS A 14 25.28 -10.91 13.65
C LYS A 14 24.90 -10.24 12.34
N PRO A 15 23.88 -10.75 11.63
CA PRO A 15 23.39 -10.12 10.42
C PRO A 15 22.76 -8.75 10.75
N LEU A 16 23.16 -7.75 9.98
CA LEU A 16 22.58 -6.40 10.00
C LEU A 16 22.21 -6.03 8.57
N THR A 17 20.96 -5.65 8.34
CA THR A 17 20.48 -5.32 7.02
C THR A 17 20.27 -3.82 6.89
N PHE A 18 20.87 -3.24 5.88
CA PHE A 18 20.60 -1.86 5.45
C PHE A 18 19.58 -1.89 4.33
N VAL A 19 18.61 -1.02 4.40
CA VAL A 19 17.61 -0.80 3.37
C VAL A 19 17.65 0.66 2.96
N ASN A 20 17.44 0.93 1.68
CA ASN A 20 17.15 2.26 1.18
C ASN A 20 15.75 2.22 0.59
N PHE A 21 14.89 3.13 0.98
CA PHE A 21 13.50 3.15 0.55
C PHE A 21 13.05 4.55 0.12
N ASP A 22 12.05 4.55 -0.74
CA ASP A 22 11.41 5.72 -1.30
C ASP A 22 9.90 5.61 -1.06
N ASP A 23 9.28 6.69 -0.56
CA ASP A 23 7.83 6.79 -0.31
C ASP A 23 7.12 7.73 -1.30
N GLY A 24 7.82 8.18 -2.34
CA GLY A 24 7.35 9.14 -3.32
C GLY A 24 7.58 10.60 -2.95
N THR A 25 7.97 10.90 -1.70
CA THR A 25 8.32 12.25 -1.23
C THR A 25 9.83 12.43 -1.09
N GLY A 26 10.56 11.32 -0.97
CA GLY A 26 12.00 11.30 -0.84
C GLY A 26 12.52 9.91 -0.48
N THR A 27 13.86 9.83 -0.34
CA THR A 27 14.53 8.59 0.02
C THR A 27 15.08 8.64 1.43
N MET A 28 15.06 7.50 2.13
CA MET A 28 15.64 7.36 3.45
C MET A 28 16.37 6.01 3.57
N ASP A 29 17.42 6.00 4.39
CA ASP A 29 18.07 4.76 4.78
C ASP A 29 17.44 4.19 6.05
N GLY A 30 17.41 2.87 6.11
CA GLY A 30 16.96 2.13 7.28
C GLY A 30 17.96 1.07 7.72
N ILE A 31 17.90 0.73 9.00
CA ILE A 31 18.63 -0.39 9.59
C ILE A 31 17.62 -1.38 10.16
N VAL A 32 17.80 -2.65 9.80
CA VAL A 32 17.02 -3.80 10.27
C VAL A 32 17.95 -4.71 11.07
N ALA A 33 17.70 -4.83 12.36
CA ALA A 33 18.46 -5.74 13.23
C ALA A 33 18.10 -7.21 12.95
N SER A 34 18.98 -8.15 13.35
CA SER A 34 18.80 -9.59 13.11
C SER A 34 17.46 -10.13 13.61
N GLU A 35 17.04 -9.72 14.80
CA GLU A 35 15.81 -10.21 15.42
C GLU A 35 14.54 -9.75 14.65
N VAL A 36 14.61 -8.59 13.98
CA VAL A 36 13.54 -8.08 13.11
C VAL A 36 13.62 -8.77 11.76
N LEU A 37 14.83 -8.94 11.22
CA LEU A 37 15.06 -9.59 9.94
C LEU A 37 14.51 -11.02 9.91
N GLU A 38 14.68 -11.80 10.98
CA GLU A 38 14.16 -13.16 11.11
C GLU A 38 12.64 -13.23 10.90
N LYS A 39 11.91 -12.15 11.21
CA LYS A 39 10.44 -12.07 11.09
C LYS A 39 9.96 -11.55 9.74
N CYS A 40 10.80 -10.82 9.01
CA CYS A 40 10.38 -10.10 7.82
C CYS A 40 11.31 -10.26 6.60
N HIS A 41 12.21 -11.26 6.60
CA HIS A 41 13.17 -11.47 5.52
C HIS A 41 12.50 -11.70 4.16
N ASP A 42 11.31 -12.31 4.15
CA ASP A 42 10.57 -12.61 2.92
C ASP A 42 10.05 -11.36 2.20
N VAL A 43 9.77 -10.30 2.95
CA VAL A 43 9.23 -9.04 2.42
C VAL A 43 10.31 -8.00 2.14
N LEU A 44 11.50 -8.14 2.71
CA LEU A 44 12.62 -7.20 2.52
C LEU A 44 13.44 -7.54 1.28
N LYS A 45 12.88 -7.28 0.10
CA LYS A 45 13.53 -7.49 -1.21
C LYS A 45 13.48 -6.20 -2.03
N GLU A 46 14.51 -5.98 -2.83
CA GLU A 46 14.55 -4.84 -3.77
C GLU A 46 13.34 -4.84 -4.70
N GLY A 47 12.79 -3.66 -4.95
CA GLY A 47 11.61 -3.45 -5.79
C GLY A 47 10.28 -3.76 -5.11
N GLN A 48 10.26 -4.29 -3.89
CA GLN A 48 9.01 -4.56 -3.17
C GLN A 48 8.43 -3.27 -2.56
N ILE A 49 7.11 -3.20 -2.56
CA ILE A 49 6.36 -2.17 -1.82
C ILE A 49 6.01 -2.77 -0.46
N VAL A 50 6.53 -2.15 0.59
CA VAL A 50 6.39 -2.63 1.96
C VAL A 50 5.96 -1.51 2.90
N CYS A 51 5.25 -1.86 3.96
CA CYS A 51 5.02 -0.98 5.09
C CYS A 51 6.16 -1.17 6.09
N LEU A 52 6.93 -0.10 6.35
CA LEU A 52 7.98 -0.08 7.36
C LEU A 52 7.53 0.72 8.58
N LYS A 53 7.67 0.14 9.76
CA LYS A 53 7.43 0.83 11.03
C LYS A 53 8.72 0.86 11.83
N GLY A 54 9.06 2.01 12.39
CA GLY A 54 10.30 2.17 13.13
C GLY A 54 10.46 3.55 13.76
N ASN A 55 11.63 3.79 14.32
CA ASN A 55 12.01 5.06 14.93
C ASN A 55 13.04 5.75 14.06
N ILE A 56 12.92 7.07 13.92
CA ILE A 56 13.93 7.90 13.27
C ILE A 56 15.03 8.20 14.29
N GLU A 57 16.28 8.01 13.89
CA GLU A 57 17.46 8.33 14.68
C GLU A 57 18.49 9.07 13.83
N VAL A 58 19.41 9.77 14.47
CA VAL A 58 20.53 10.41 13.78
C VAL A 58 21.47 9.33 13.25
N ASP A 59 21.88 9.46 12.00
CA ASP A 59 22.96 8.66 11.42
C ASP A 59 24.31 9.33 11.68
N ASP A 60 24.91 9.02 12.81
CA ASP A 60 26.20 9.63 13.23
C ASP A 60 27.31 9.40 12.20
N TYR A 61 27.31 8.24 11.53
CA TYR A 61 28.31 7.92 10.52
C TYR A 61 28.21 8.86 9.31
N LYS A 62 27.02 8.98 8.72
CA LYS A 62 26.78 9.88 7.59
C LYS A 62 26.87 11.34 8.00
N THR A 63 26.40 11.70 9.18
CA THR A 63 26.51 13.06 9.74
C THR A 63 27.96 13.52 9.83
N ASN A 64 28.86 12.66 10.33
CA ASN A 64 30.29 12.97 10.43
C ASN A 64 30.98 13.03 9.06
N ASP A 65 30.59 12.18 8.12
CA ASP A 65 31.16 12.12 6.77
C ASP A 65 30.75 13.33 5.91
N ILE A 66 29.48 13.72 5.97
CA ILE A 66 28.90 14.79 5.13
C ILE A 66 29.01 16.16 5.81
N GLY A 67 29.17 16.21 7.14
CA GLY A 67 29.17 17.45 7.92
C GLY A 67 27.80 18.12 8.05
N ALA A 68 26.72 17.41 7.76
CA ALA A 68 25.33 17.83 7.91
C ALA A 68 24.53 16.78 8.65
N LEU A 69 23.53 17.20 9.44
CA LEU A 69 22.70 16.28 10.22
C LEU A 69 21.92 15.35 9.30
N MET A 70 22.23 14.06 9.40
CA MET A 70 21.60 13.01 8.61
C MET A 70 20.77 12.09 9.50
N PHE A 71 19.65 11.59 8.96
CA PHE A 71 18.74 10.71 9.68
C PHE A 71 18.61 9.37 8.98
N ARG A 72 18.28 8.34 9.76
CA ARG A 72 17.92 7.00 9.27
C ARG A 72 16.79 6.43 10.11
N MET A 73 16.11 5.43 9.58
CA MET A 73 15.08 4.69 10.30
C MET A 73 15.68 3.43 10.95
N ARG A 74 15.46 3.24 12.25
CA ARG A 74 15.63 1.94 12.90
C ARG A 74 14.33 1.17 12.73
N VAL A 75 14.30 0.26 11.78
CA VAL A 75 13.11 -0.54 11.46
C VAL A 75 12.82 -1.52 12.59
N ARG A 76 11.56 -1.58 13.01
CA ARG A 76 11.04 -2.49 14.03
C ARG A 76 10.10 -3.54 13.47
N GLU A 77 9.37 -3.17 12.41
CA GLU A 77 8.45 -4.05 11.70
C GLU A 77 8.53 -3.75 10.20
N ALA A 78 8.39 -4.80 9.40
CA ALA A 78 8.22 -4.68 7.96
C ALA A 78 7.15 -5.71 7.53
N GLU A 79 6.14 -5.25 6.80
CA GLU A 79 5.06 -6.08 6.29
C GLU A 79 4.82 -5.80 4.81
N ASN A 80 4.26 -6.77 4.11
CA ASN A 80 3.76 -6.55 2.77
C ASN A 80 2.64 -5.50 2.82
N ILE A 81 2.67 -4.55 1.90
CA ILE A 81 1.69 -3.46 1.86
C ILE A 81 0.25 -3.99 1.72
N ASP A 82 0.04 -5.06 0.94
CA ASP A 82 -1.29 -5.64 0.76
C ASP A 82 -1.88 -6.14 2.08
N ASN A 83 -1.06 -6.71 2.97
CA ASN A 83 -1.51 -7.13 4.30
C ASN A 83 -1.95 -5.94 5.17
N GLU A 84 -1.27 -4.81 5.07
CA GLU A 84 -1.67 -3.59 5.77
C GLU A 84 -2.94 -2.97 5.17
N LEU A 85 -3.10 -3.01 3.83
CA LEU A 85 -4.33 -2.55 3.17
C LEU A 85 -5.54 -3.38 3.61
N ILE A 86 -5.41 -4.72 3.62
CA ILE A 86 -6.47 -5.63 4.07
C ILE A 86 -6.90 -5.35 5.51
N LYS A 87 -5.97 -4.96 6.40
CA LYS A 87 -6.26 -4.62 7.80
C LYS A 87 -6.95 -3.28 7.97
N LYS A 88 -6.73 -2.32 7.07
CA LYS A 88 -7.12 -0.93 7.25
C LYS A 88 -8.29 -0.50 6.38
N ILE A 89 -8.46 -1.09 5.20
CA ILE A 89 -9.50 -0.70 4.25
C ILE A 89 -10.68 -1.64 4.39
N GLU A 90 -11.75 -1.16 5.01
CA GLU A 90 -13.00 -1.92 5.18
C GLU A 90 -14.01 -1.63 4.08
N GLU A 91 -13.95 -0.43 3.51
CA GLU A 91 -14.86 0.05 2.47
C GLU A 91 -14.09 0.85 1.41
N ALA A 92 -14.51 0.73 0.17
CA ALA A 92 -14.05 1.56 -0.94
C ALA A 92 -15.26 2.11 -1.69
N THR A 93 -15.23 3.38 -2.06
CA THR A 93 -16.33 4.03 -2.76
C THR A 93 -15.87 4.50 -4.14
N VAL A 94 -16.60 4.09 -5.18
CA VAL A 94 -16.43 4.60 -6.54
C VAL A 94 -17.34 5.80 -6.73
N ASP A 95 -16.76 6.94 -7.07
CA ASP A 95 -17.51 8.14 -7.41
C ASP A 95 -17.92 8.09 -8.89
N ILE A 96 -19.21 7.94 -9.18
CA ILE A 96 -19.71 7.84 -10.56
C ILE A 96 -19.41 9.08 -11.39
N GLU A 97 -19.49 10.28 -10.80
CA GLU A 97 -19.23 11.51 -11.56
C GLU A 97 -17.77 11.63 -12.02
N LYS A 98 -16.84 11.09 -11.23
CA LYS A 98 -15.41 11.04 -11.59
C LYS A 98 -15.06 9.83 -12.44
N SER A 99 -15.98 8.84 -12.51
CA SER A 99 -15.72 7.58 -13.18
C SER A 99 -15.90 7.70 -14.69
N SER A 100 -15.36 6.71 -15.41
CA SER A 100 -15.61 6.53 -16.84
C SER A 100 -16.99 5.93 -17.15
N ALA A 101 -17.81 5.63 -16.14
CA ALA A 101 -19.19 5.16 -16.32
C ALA A 101 -20.12 6.34 -16.58
N VAL A 102 -20.84 6.28 -17.69
CA VAL A 102 -21.76 7.37 -18.13
C VAL A 102 -23.16 7.22 -17.54
N SER A 103 -23.46 6.08 -16.90
CA SER A 103 -24.75 5.80 -16.26
C SER A 103 -24.59 4.67 -15.24
N LEU A 104 -25.62 4.47 -14.38
CA LEU A 104 -25.67 3.32 -13.46
C LEU A 104 -25.71 1.98 -14.20
N GLU A 105 -26.36 1.93 -15.36
CA GLU A 105 -26.39 0.74 -16.21
C GLU A 105 -24.99 0.42 -16.77
N ASP A 106 -24.27 1.42 -17.27
CA ASP A 106 -22.89 1.23 -17.72
C ASP A 106 -21.96 0.83 -16.55
N PHE A 107 -22.17 1.39 -15.38
CA PHE A 107 -21.45 1.01 -14.18
C PHE A 107 -21.69 -0.47 -13.83
N SER A 108 -22.95 -0.94 -13.87
CA SER A 108 -23.29 -2.34 -13.64
C SER A 108 -22.65 -3.26 -14.67
N ASN A 109 -22.72 -2.90 -15.96
CA ASN A 109 -22.07 -3.64 -17.04
C ASN A 109 -20.56 -3.74 -16.90
N LYS A 110 -19.92 -2.72 -16.35
CA LYS A 110 -18.48 -2.71 -16.06
C LYS A 110 -18.15 -3.65 -14.88
N LEU A 111 -18.97 -3.66 -13.83
CA LEU A 111 -18.81 -4.61 -12.71
C LEU A 111 -18.92 -6.07 -13.18
N GLU A 112 -19.84 -6.39 -14.07
CA GLU A 112 -20.02 -7.74 -14.58
C GLU A 112 -18.85 -8.25 -15.42
N LYS A 113 -18.04 -7.35 -15.99
CA LYS A 113 -16.82 -7.69 -16.73
C LYS A 113 -15.65 -8.06 -15.83
N ILE A 114 -15.72 -7.74 -14.54
CA ILE A 114 -14.68 -8.10 -13.57
C ILE A 114 -14.76 -9.59 -13.31
N ASP A 115 -13.60 -10.25 -13.34
CA ASP A 115 -13.50 -11.69 -13.07
C ASP A 115 -14.14 -12.04 -11.73
N LYS A 116 -14.87 -13.16 -11.69
CA LYS A 116 -15.51 -13.64 -10.45
C LYS A 116 -14.50 -13.90 -9.33
N GLU A 117 -13.27 -14.27 -9.65
CA GLU A 117 -12.21 -14.49 -8.67
C GLU A 117 -11.86 -13.20 -7.91
N PHE A 118 -12.04 -12.03 -8.52
CA PHE A 118 -11.84 -10.73 -7.88
C PHE A 118 -12.72 -10.55 -6.62
N TRP A 119 -13.94 -11.09 -6.65
CA TRP A 119 -14.94 -10.98 -5.59
C TRP A 119 -14.85 -12.10 -4.54
N LEU A 120 -13.96 -13.08 -4.73
CA LEU A 120 -13.84 -14.21 -3.81
C LEU A 120 -13.03 -13.81 -2.55
N ASN A 121 -13.57 -14.15 -1.39
CA ASN A 121 -12.92 -13.99 -0.09
C ASN A 121 -12.50 -12.54 0.24
N GLY A 122 -13.16 -11.55 -0.35
CA GLY A 122 -12.92 -10.14 -0.06
C GLY A 122 -13.47 -9.71 1.29
N SER A 123 -12.77 -8.80 1.99
CA SER A 123 -13.22 -8.17 3.23
C SER A 123 -13.72 -6.74 3.00
N CYS A 124 -13.21 -6.06 1.97
CA CYS A 124 -13.53 -4.68 1.65
C CYS A 124 -14.85 -4.59 0.89
N LYS A 125 -15.80 -3.82 1.41
CA LYS A 125 -17.09 -3.56 0.75
C LYS A 125 -16.91 -2.55 -0.36
N LEU A 126 -17.57 -2.77 -1.51
CA LEU A 126 -17.62 -1.79 -2.57
C LEU A 126 -18.91 -0.98 -2.48
N ASN A 127 -18.75 0.32 -2.42
CA ASN A 127 -19.83 1.30 -2.47
C ASN A 127 -19.76 2.11 -3.76
N VAL A 128 -20.87 2.72 -4.12
CA VAL A 128 -20.94 3.68 -5.22
C VAL A 128 -21.55 4.99 -4.74
N ARG A 129 -20.89 6.11 -5.05
CA ARG A 129 -21.43 7.44 -4.81
C ARG A 129 -22.16 7.92 -6.06
N VAL A 130 -23.39 8.34 -5.87
CA VAL A 130 -24.26 8.90 -6.92
C VAL A 130 -24.70 10.29 -6.50
N ASN A 131 -24.50 11.27 -7.38
CA ASN A 131 -25.00 12.62 -7.18
C ASN A 131 -26.07 12.92 -8.24
N THR A 132 -27.25 13.37 -7.81
CA THR A 132 -28.37 13.73 -8.68
C THR A 132 -28.45 15.23 -8.94
N GLY A 133 -27.51 16.02 -8.44
CA GLY A 133 -27.54 17.47 -8.44
C GLY A 133 -28.44 18.07 -7.34
N LEU A 134 -29.38 17.30 -6.80
CA LEU A 134 -30.25 17.69 -5.70
C LEU A 134 -29.88 16.98 -4.38
N SER A 135 -29.28 15.81 -4.49
CA SER A 135 -28.87 14.97 -3.35
C SER A 135 -27.73 14.06 -3.74
N GLU A 136 -26.93 13.70 -2.74
CA GLU A 136 -25.88 12.71 -2.85
C GLU A 136 -26.29 11.45 -2.07
N ALA A 137 -25.99 10.29 -2.61
CA ALA A 137 -26.22 9.00 -1.95
C ALA A 137 -25.00 8.09 -2.12
N ILE A 138 -24.66 7.33 -1.08
CA ILE A 138 -23.72 6.24 -1.11
C ILE A 138 -24.51 4.94 -1.04
N ILE A 139 -24.36 4.11 -2.06
CA ILE A 139 -25.07 2.84 -2.21
C ILE A 139 -24.08 1.70 -1.98
N ASN A 140 -24.33 0.86 -0.98
CA ASN A 140 -23.55 -0.36 -0.79
C ASN A 140 -24.02 -1.42 -1.79
N LEU A 141 -23.09 -2.03 -2.50
CA LEU A 141 -23.42 -3.02 -3.54
C LEU A 141 -23.71 -4.43 -2.99
N GLY A 142 -23.57 -4.62 -1.68
CA GLY A 142 -23.90 -5.86 -0.99
C GLY A 142 -22.76 -6.87 -0.94
N GLU A 143 -23.07 -8.02 -0.37
CA GLU A 143 -22.09 -9.06 -0.02
C GLU A 143 -21.38 -9.69 -1.22
N ASN A 144 -22.02 -9.70 -2.38
CA ASN A 144 -21.46 -10.28 -3.60
C ASN A 144 -20.37 -9.39 -4.24
N PHE A 145 -20.22 -8.14 -3.79
CA PHE A 145 -19.28 -7.16 -4.30
C PHE A 145 -18.27 -6.76 -3.23
N LYS A 146 -17.74 -7.74 -2.50
CA LYS A 146 -16.60 -7.57 -1.61
C LYS A 146 -15.32 -8.01 -2.31
N PHE A 147 -14.24 -7.31 -2.11
CA PHE A 147 -12.95 -7.64 -2.70
C PHE A 147 -11.81 -7.55 -1.67
N SER A 148 -10.68 -8.14 -1.97
CA SER A 148 -9.46 -7.96 -1.17
C SER A 148 -8.77 -6.65 -1.60
N PRO A 149 -8.55 -5.68 -0.71
CA PRO A 149 -7.99 -4.36 -1.05
C PRO A 149 -6.47 -4.41 -1.25
N SER A 150 -5.99 -5.31 -2.13
CA SER A 150 -4.60 -5.34 -2.56
C SER A 150 -4.32 -4.22 -3.57
N ILE A 151 -3.06 -3.81 -3.69
CA ILE A 151 -2.64 -2.84 -4.71
C ILE A 151 -3.13 -3.27 -6.10
N LYS A 152 -2.96 -4.55 -6.45
CA LYS A 152 -3.42 -5.10 -7.73
C LYS A 152 -4.91 -4.88 -7.95
N ASN A 153 -5.73 -5.16 -6.94
CA ASN A 153 -7.18 -5.08 -7.06
C ASN A 153 -7.66 -3.62 -7.09
N LEU A 154 -7.02 -2.72 -6.35
CA LEU A 154 -7.30 -1.30 -6.44
C LEU A 154 -6.99 -0.75 -7.84
N PHE A 155 -5.88 -1.15 -8.45
CA PHE A 155 -5.56 -0.78 -9.83
C PHE A 155 -6.54 -1.35 -10.86
N ILE A 156 -7.06 -2.57 -10.66
CA ILE A 156 -8.11 -3.13 -11.54
C ILE A 156 -9.35 -2.25 -11.50
N LEU A 157 -9.79 -1.81 -10.32
CA LEU A 157 -10.94 -0.90 -10.21
C LEU A 157 -10.66 0.45 -10.87
N GLU A 158 -9.47 1.03 -10.67
CA GLU A 158 -9.09 2.28 -11.33
C GLU A 158 -8.96 2.15 -12.85
N ASP A 159 -8.50 1.01 -13.36
CA ASP A 159 -8.42 0.77 -14.81
C ASP A 159 -9.82 0.70 -15.45
N ILE A 160 -10.77 0.12 -14.75
CA ILE A 160 -12.15 -0.06 -15.22
C ILE A 160 -12.97 1.23 -15.09
N PHE A 161 -12.87 1.91 -13.96
CA PHE A 161 -13.71 3.06 -13.63
C PHE A 161 -13.03 4.41 -13.85
N GLY A 162 -11.71 4.45 -13.99
CA GLY A 162 -10.91 5.66 -14.17
C GLY A 162 -9.97 5.92 -12.99
N LYS A 163 -8.96 6.74 -13.23
CA LYS A 163 -7.98 7.12 -12.19
C LYS A 163 -8.58 8.08 -11.17
N ASN A 164 -8.18 7.94 -9.92
CA ASN A 164 -8.60 8.81 -8.81
C ASN A 164 -10.13 8.81 -8.54
N VAL A 165 -10.81 7.73 -8.88
CA VAL A 165 -12.26 7.56 -8.66
C VAL A 165 -12.57 6.84 -7.35
N LEU A 166 -11.56 6.17 -6.77
CA LEU A 166 -11.69 5.43 -5.51
C LEU A 166 -11.42 6.34 -4.32
N GLU A 167 -12.32 6.29 -3.35
CA GLU A 167 -12.13 6.80 -1.99
C GLU A 167 -12.04 5.60 -1.04
N LEU A 168 -11.00 5.56 -0.21
CA LEU A 168 -10.66 4.45 0.68
C LEU A 168 -10.82 4.86 2.14
#